data_969c0d4b3c31fec33e9a787d9ac3b2e0
#
_entry.id   969c0d4b3c31fec33e9a787d9ac3b2e0
#
_cell.length_a   1.000
_cell.length_b   1.000
_cell.length_c   1.000
_cell.angle_alpha   90.00
_cell.angle_beta   90.00
_cell.angle_gamma   90.00
#
_symmetry.space_group_name_H-M   'P 1'
#
loop_
_entity.id
_entity.type
_entity.pdbx_description
1 polymer ?
#
loop_
_entity_poly.entity_id
_entity_poly.type
_entity_poly.pdbx_seq_one_letter_code
_entity_poly.pdbx_strand_id
1 'polypeptide(L)'
;METKEQERNWHLVRNDNGEWISDKNVVFLTKQEARSLQIKARFSGKTLSLQHGYDGDLWCYKHEMDYINQKLIVMNNISLLEPGLLDAGHSLYQLLKGDLAPSWWTPLTKDHELYIEIRKKNVIDVYYYGGRMAEISYDRFSDGVVAKAHPKYLGYTDVKDENYYRRSVGKGGKEQFTPIYQDCQNWLESRVEELKENIRNIYSQSENGENTTEKFIQGKLITEGRDKYLDSEFAHRFHDQAKETIRIDMVKIENNHIIFEELKRIGDSRLLTYNGEPEILRQIRHYREFLQGNKDRLAAYYKVLYRIKKELGLPVPPVDDVDSLTVDPEPQLLIANTYKKDTEDRKKRIDDIERILSSANINYRIDNFV
;
A
#
# COMPACT_ATOMS: atom_id res chain seq x y z
N MET A 1 -2.87 -39.61 -29.72
CA MET A 1 -3.55 -40.13 -28.52
C MET A 1 -4.78 -39.28 -28.32
N GLU A 2 -5.89 -39.78 -28.79
CA GLU A 2 -7.20 -39.13 -28.65
C GLU A 2 -7.65 -39.28 -27.21
N THR A 3 -7.84 -38.17 -26.53
CA THR A 3 -8.53 -38.14 -25.22
C THR A 3 -10.01 -38.40 -25.48
N LYS A 4 -10.49 -39.55 -25.08
CA LYS A 4 -11.92 -39.84 -25.01
C LYS A 4 -12.57 -38.89 -24.00
N GLU A 5 -13.24 -37.85 -24.49
CA GLU A 5 -14.30 -37.18 -23.75
C GLU A 5 -15.40 -38.24 -23.52
N GLN A 6 -15.51 -38.72 -22.29
CA GLN A 6 -16.68 -39.46 -21.88
C GLN A 6 -17.85 -38.47 -21.85
N GLU A 7 -18.71 -38.50 -22.87
CA GLU A 7 -20.05 -37.89 -22.79
C GLU A 7 -20.78 -38.45 -21.58
N ARG A 8 -20.83 -37.71 -20.52
CA ARG A 8 -21.69 -37.99 -19.36
C ARG A 8 -23.08 -37.50 -19.70
N ASN A 9 -24.00 -38.42 -19.93
CA ASN A 9 -25.43 -38.17 -20.15
C ASN A 9 -26.13 -37.79 -18.83
N TRP A 10 -25.86 -36.61 -18.28
CA TRP A 10 -26.58 -36.08 -17.12
C TRP A 10 -27.52 -34.97 -17.58
N HIS A 11 -28.83 -35.22 -17.49
CA HIS A 11 -29.81 -34.24 -17.92
C HIS A 11 -30.44 -33.43 -16.79
N LEU A 12 -30.30 -33.87 -15.55
CA LEU A 12 -30.90 -33.23 -14.38
C LEU A 12 -30.02 -33.39 -13.13
N VAL A 13 -29.92 -32.36 -12.30
CA VAL A 13 -29.31 -32.37 -10.98
C VAL A 13 -30.31 -31.92 -9.93
N ARG A 14 -30.19 -32.42 -8.70
CA ARG A 14 -31.09 -32.08 -7.61
C ARG A 14 -30.47 -30.90 -6.81
N ASN A 15 -31.24 -29.82 -6.60
CA ASN A 15 -30.80 -28.71 -5.77
C ASN A 15 -31.06 -29.00 -4.28
N ASP A 16 -30.62 -28.07 -3.39
CA ASP A 16 -30.79 -28.21 -1.94
C ASP A 16 -32.23 -28.26 -1.48
N ASN A 17 -33.17 -27.73 -2.29
CA ASN A 17 -34.60 -27.81 -2.05
C ASN A 17 -35.21 -29.15 -2.54
N GLY A 18 -34.40 -30.05 -3.05
CA GLY A 18 -34.83 -31.33 -3.59
C GLY A 18 -35.46 -31.26 -4.99
N GLU A 19 -35.36 -30.13 -5.68
CA GLU A 19 -35.90 -29.93 -7.03
C GLU A 19 -34.86 -30.36 -8.07
N TRP A 20 -35.37 -30.97 -9.16
CA TRP A 20 -34.56 -31.33 -10.31
C TRP A 20 -34.35 -30.14 -11.22
N ILE A 21 -33.10 -29.79 -11.46
CA ILE A 21 -32.70 -28.66 -12.33
C ILE A 21 -31.94 -29.17 -13.55
N SER A 22 -32.02 -28.43 -14.66
CA SER A 22 -31.30 -28.77 -15.89
C SER A 22 -29.78 -28.60 -15.70
N ASP A 23 -29.01 -29.56 -16.18
CA ASP A 23 -27.55 -29.55 -16.23
C ASP A 23 -26.96 -28.36 -16.99
N LYS A 24 -27.74 -27.75 -17.88
CA LYS A 24 -27.32 -26.56 -18.64
C LYS A 24 -26.98 -25.36 -17.75
N ASN A 25 -27.48 -25.34 -16.51
CA ASN A 25 -27.31 -24.27 -15.57
C ASN A 25 -26.27 -24.58 -14.49
N VAL A 26 -25.62 -25.73 -14.55
CA VAL A 26 -24.62 -26.15 -13.58
C VAL A 26 -23.30 -26.50 -14.24
N VAL A 27 -22.24 -26.45 -13.46
CA VAL A 27 -20.89 -26.87 -13.86
C VAL A 27 -20.41 -27.92 -12.89
N PHE A 28 -20.06 -29.09 -13.40
CA PHE A 28 -19.45 -30.16 -12.63
C PHE A 28 -17.96 -29.89 -12.47
N LEU A 29 -17.44 -30.09 -11.26
CA LEU A 29 -16.09 -29.77 -10.88
C LEU A 29 -15.39 -30.98 -10.29
N THR A 30 -14.16 -31.20 -10.66
CA THR A 30 -13.25 -32.07 -9.91
C THR A 30 -12.98 -31.47 -8.53
N LYS A 31 -12.56 -32.27 -7.56
CA LYS A 31 -12.16 -31.76 -6.22
C LYS A 31 -11.11 -30.67 -6.29
N GLN A 32 -10.20 -30.74 -7.27
CA GLN A 32 -9.16 -29.75 -7.46
C GLN A 32 -9.70 -28.42 -8.01
N GLU A 33 -10.60 -28.49 -9.00
CA GLU A 33 -11.29 -27.32 -9.57
C GLU A 33 -12.20 -26.66 -8.55
N ALA A 34 -12.98 -27.46 -7.81
CA ALA A 34 -13.84 -26.97 -6.73
C ALA A 34 -13.04 -26.20 -5.67
N ARG A 35 -11.89 -26.73 -5.24
CA ARG A 35 -11.00 -26.08 -4.28
C ARG A 35 -10.42 -24.79 -4.84
N SER A 36 -10.00 -24.79 -6.10
CA SER A 36 -9.50 -23.59 -6.79
C SER A 36 -10.60 -22.53 -6.90
N LEU A 37 -11.82 -22.92 -7.27
CA LEU A 37 -12.95 -22.01 -7.42
C LEU A 37 -13.42 -21.44 -6.07
N GLN A 38 -13.39 -22.23 -4.99
CA GLN A 38 -13.66 -21.73 -3.63
C GLN A 38 -12.65 -20.69 -3.17
N ILE A 39 -11.37 -20.90 -3.48
CA ILE A 39 -10.32 -19.92 -3.21
C ILE A 39 -10.60 -18.63 -3.99
N LYS A 40 -10.90 -18.74 -5.29
CA LYS A 40 -11.26 -17.61 -6.16
C LYS A 40 -12.52 -16.87 -5.65
N ALA A 41 -13.55 -17.62 -5.21
CA ALA A 41 -14.76 -17.02 -4.65
C ALA A 41 -14.47 -16.19 -3.40
N ARG A 42 -13.65 -16.71 -2.47
CA ARG A 42 -13.22 -15.96 -1.28
C ARG A 42 -12.51 -14.66 -1.64
N PHE A 43 -11.63 -14.69 -2.65
CA PHE A 43 -10.97 -13.47 -3.14
C PHE A 43 -11.95 -12.48 -3.78
N SER A 44 -13.05 -12.95 -4.40
CA SER A 44 -14.09 -12.09 -4.97
C SER A 44 -15.11 -11.59 -3.94
N GLY A 45 -14.92 -11.88 -2.64
CA GLY A 45 -15.83 -11.51 -1.56
C GLY A 45 -17.15 -12.29 -1.55
N LYS A 46 -17.20 -13.45 -2.23
CA LYS A 46 -18.37 -14.34 -2.24
C LYS A 46 -18.08 -15.68 -1.58
N THR A 47 -19.12 -16.27 -1.02
CA THR A 47 -19.12 -17.69 -0.62
C THR A 47 -19.70 -18.48 -1.78
N LEU A 48 -18.93 -19.45 -2.31
CA LEU A 48 -19.40 -20.38 -3.31
C LEU A 48 -20.06 -21.55 -2.62
N SER A 49 -21.32 -21.80 -2.90
CA SER A 49 -22.05 -22.97 -2.43
C SER A 49 -21.78 -24.13 -3.39
N LEU A 50 -20.91 -25.06 -2.97
CA LEU A 50 -20.70 -26.31 -3.70
C LEU A 50 -21.73 -27.33 -3.27
N GLN A 51 -22.37 -27.93 -4.26
CA GLN A 51 -23.36 -28.96 -4.07
C GLN A 51 -22.72 -30.35 -4.35
N HIS A 52 -23.20 -31.36 -3.68
CA HIS A 52 -22.77 -32.73 -3.89
C HIS A 52 -23.76 -33.46 -4.80
N GLY A 53 -23.29 -33.98 -5.92
CA GLY A 53 -24.04 -34.87 -6.77
C GLY A 53 -24.20 -36.28 -6.18
N TYR A 54 -25.11 -37.07 -6.74
CA TYR A 54 -25.44 -38.44 -6.28
C TYR A 54 -24.21 -39.36 -6.27
N ASP A 55 -23.27 -39.15 -7.19
CA ASP A 55 -22.03 -39.95 -7.35
C ASP A 55 -20.80 -39.30 -6.64
N GLY A 56 -21.02 -38.32 -5.77
CA GLY A 56 -19.93 -37.61 -5.07
C GLY A 56 -19.22 -36.57 -5.90
N ASP A 57 -19.70 -36.27 -7.10
CA ASP A 57 -19.23 -35.14 -7.91
C ASP A 57 -19.66 -33.82 -7.27
N LEU A 58 -18.78 -32.83 -7.36
CA LEU A 58 -19.05 -31.47 -6.89
C LEU A 58 -19.58 -30.65 -8.07
N TRP A 59 -20.54 -29.76 -7.82
CA TRP A 59 -21.04 -28.84 -8.84
C TRP A 59 -21.44 -27.51 -8.24
N CYS A 60 -21.51 -26.48 -9.08
CA CYS A 60 -22.00 -25.14 -8.73
C CYS A 60 -22.85 -24.59 -9.87
N TYR A 61 -23.62 -23.53 -9.58
CA TYR A 61 -24.36 -22.83 -10.61
C TYR A 61 -23.44 -22.09 -11.57
N LYS A 62 -23.72 -22.21 -12.87
CA LYS A 62 -22.93 -21.55 -13.92
C LYS A 62 -22.84 -20.03 -13.73
N HIS A 63 -23.95 -19.39 -13.34
CA HIS A 63 -23.97 -17.94 -13.09
C HIS A 63 -23.08 -17.51 -11.92
N GLU A 64 -22.92 -18.37 -10.90
CA GLU A 64 -21.99 -18.09 -9.78
C GLU A 64 -20.52 -18.17 -10.25
N MET A 65 -20.20 -19.18 -11.05
CA MET A 65 -18.88 -19.34 -11.63
C MET A 65 -18.56 -18.19 -12.60
N ASP A 66 -19.52 -17.82 -13.46
CA ASP A 66 -19.35 -16.70 -14.40
C ASP A 66 -19.17 -15.38 -13.66
N TYR A 67 -19.93 -15.12 -12.60
CA TYR A 67 -19.76 -13.96 -11.75
C TYR A 67 -18.36 -13.90 -11.11
N ILE A 68 -17.90 -15.01 -10.52
CA ILE A 68 -16.58 -15.12 -9.92
C ILE A 68 -15.49 -14.85 -10.96
N ASN A 69 -15.61 -15.46 -12.15
CA ASN A 69 -14.66 -15.30 -13.22
C ASN A 69 -14.66 -13.87 -13.81
N GLN A 70 -15.84 -13.25 -14.00
CA GLN A 70 -15.95 -11.86 -14.44
C GLN A 70 -15.34 -10.91 -13.41
N LYS A 71 -15.65 -11.09 -12.12
CA LYS A 71 -15.09 -10.28 -11.07
C LYS A 71 -13.58 -10.46 -10.97
N LEU A 72 -13.07 -11.67 -11.20
CA LEU A 72 -11.63 -11.93 -11.28
C LEU A 72 -10.98 -11.34 -12.54
N ILE A 73 -11.67 -11.27 -13.67
CA ILE A 73 -11.16 -10.58 -14.87
C ILE A 73 -11.04 -9.07 -14.61
N VAL A 74 -12.05 -8.47 -14.01
CA VAL A 74 -12.00 -7.07 -13.56
C VAL A 74 -10.90 -6.88 -12.54
N MET A 75 -10.79 -7.78 -11.56
CA MET A 75 -9.74 -7.79 -10.56
C MET A 75 -8.35 -8.06 -11.17
N ASN A 76 -8.22 -8.95 -12.16
CA ASN A 76 -6.95 -9.23 -12.83
C ASN A 76 -6.45 -8.05 -13.66
N ASN A 77 -7.34 -7.22 -14.18
CA ASN A 77 -6.94 -5.96 -14.82
C ASN A 77 -6.41 -4.92 -13.81
N ILE A 78 -6.78 -5.06 -12.51
CA ILE A 78 -6.28 -4.26 -11.40
C ILE A 78 -5.16 -5.02 -10.63
N SER A 79 -5.06 -6.32 -10.75
CA SER A 79 -4.49 -7.26 -9.78
C SER A 79 -3.00 -7.54 -9.88
N LEU A 80 -2.26 -6.86 -10.72
CA LEU A 80 -0.80 -7.07 -10.74
C LEU A 80 -0.03 -6.19 -9.76
N LEU A 81 -0.73 -5.38 -8.98
CA LEU A 81 -0.18 -4.71 -7.80
C LEU A 81 -0.50 -5.52 -6.52
N GLU A 82 -0.44 -6.85 -6.62
CA GLU A 82 -0.71 -7.79 -5.53
C GLU A 82 0.21 -7.62 -4.31
N PRO A 83 -0.21 -8.03 -3.13
CA PRO A 83 -1.51 -8.53 -2.71
C PRO A 83 -2.33 -7.46 -1.97
N GLY A 84 -3.55 -7.30 -2.36
CA GLY A 84 -4.49 -6.44 -1.65
C GLY A 84 -4.96 -5.29 -2.48
N LEU A 85 -5.92 -5.60 -3.31
CA LEU A 85 -6.71 -4.64 -4.03
C LEU A 85 -7.38 -3.67 -3.08
N LEU A 86 -7.48 -2.45 -3.53
CA LEU A 86 -8.39 -1.49 -2.92
C LEU A 86 -9.80 -1.84 -3.38
N ASP A 87 -10.69 -2.03 -2.42
CA ASP A 87 -12.13 -2.20 -2.67
C ASP A 87 -12.86 -0.97 -2.13
N ALA A 88 -13.30 -0.09 -3.03
CA ALA A 88 -14.05 1.12 -2.63
C ALA A 88 -15.35 0.81 -1.86
N GLY A 89 -15.90 -0.40 -2.03
CA GLY A 89 -17.05 -0.90 -1.27
C GLY A 89 -16.72 -1.55 0.08
N HIS A 90 -15.45 -1.56 0.49
CA HIS A 90 -15.02 -2.24 1.71
C HIS A 90 -15.70 -1.67 2.96
N SER A 91 -16.08 -2.56 3.91
CA SER A 91 -16.79 -2.21 5.14
C SER A 91 -16.10 -1.10 5.94
N LEU A 92 -14.75 -1.10 6.00
CA LEU A 92 -14.00 -0.04 6.67
C LEU A 92 -14.40 1.36 6.15
N TYR A 93 -14.40 1.54 4.84
CA TYR A 93 -14.70 2.85 4.24
C TYR A 93 -16.17 3.24 4.42
N GLN A 94 -17.08 2.26 4.40
CA GLN A 94 -18.51 2.52 4.64
C GLN A 94 -18.75 2.98 6.10
N LEU A 95 -18.09 2.33 7.07
CA LEU A 95 -18.18 2.74 8.48
C LEU A 95 -17.59 4.14 8.70
N LEU A 96 -16.42 4.44 8.10
CA LEU A 96 -15.76 5.74 8.29
C LEU A 96 -16.47 6.92 7.59
N LYS A 97 -17.32 6.65 6.59
CA LYS A 97 -18.14 7.68 5.90
C LYS A 97 -19.48 7.91 6.60
N GLY A 98 -19.97 6.95 7.37
CA GLY A 98 -21.30 6.96 7.96
C GLY A 98 -21.36 7.53 9.38
N ASP A 99 -22.57 7.52 9.93
CA ASP A 99 -22.86 7.99 11.31
C ASP A 99 -22.21 7.09 12.37
N LEU A 100 -21.74 5.91 11.99
CA LEU A 100 -21.04 4.96 12.87
C LEU A 100 -19.53 5.19 12.89
N ALA A 101 -19.02 6.23 12.23
CA ALA A 101 -17.61 6.56 12.29
C ALA A 101 -17.18 6.84 13.74
N PRO A 102 -16.01 6.30 14.17
CA PRO A 102 -15.48 6.60 15.49
C PRO A 102 -15.31 8.12 15.70
N SER A 103 -15.57 8.60 16.92
CA SER A 103 -15.49 10.03 17.27
C SER A 103 -14.16 10.69 16.91
N TRP A 104 -13.07 9.92 16.99
CA TRP A 104 -11.72 10.38 16.68
C TRP A 104 -11.43 10.48 15.16
N TRP A 105 -12.24 9.89 14.27
CA TRP A 105 -11.93 9.88 12.82
C TRP A 105 -11.96 11.27 12.19
N THR A 106 -13.04 11.99 12.36
CA THR A 106 -13.19 13.35 11.81
C THR A 106 -12.13 14.33 12.31
N PRO A 107 -11.75 14.36 13.60
CA PRO A 107 -10.60 15.14 14.05
C PRO A 107 -9.29 14.78 13.35
N LEU A 108 -8.99 13.49 13.17
CA LEU A 108 -7.77 13.07 12.48
C LEU A 108 -7.71 13.52 11.02
N THR A 109 -8.82 13.45 10.28
CA THR A 109 -8.86 13.86 8.87
C THR A 109 -8.68 15.37 8.69
N LYS A 110 -9.02 16.17 9.71
CA LYS A 110 -8.88 17.62 9.72
C LYS A 110 -7.54 18.12 10.26
N ASP A 111 -6.78 17.24 10.88
CA ASP A 111 -5.48 17.61 11.44
C ASP A 111 -4.45 17.83 10.32
N HIS A 112 -3.95 19.07 10.22
CA HIS A 112 -3.03 19.47 9.16
C HIS A 112 -1.59 18.95 9.35
N GLU A 113 -1.23 18.47 10.52
CA GLU A 113 0.06 17.86 10.77
C GLU A 113 0.11 16.39 10.42
N LEU A 114 -1.05 15.76 10.21
CA LEU A 114 -1.15 14.34 9.88
C LEU A 114 -1.32 14.13 8.38
N TYR A 115 -0.82 13.02 7.87
CA TYR A 115 -1.19 12.52 6.55
C TYR A 115 -1.70 11.08 6.65
N ILE A 116 -2.71 10.78 5.85
CA ILE A 116 -3.48 9.54 5.93
C ILE A 116 -3.36 8.81 4.60
N GLU A 117 -2.89 7.57 4.68
CA GLU A 117 -2.62 6.75 3.52
C GLU A 117 -3.50 5.51 3.49
N ILE A 118 -4.10 5.27 2.34
CA ILE A 118 -4.86 4.05 2.08
C ILE A 118 -3.88 2.98 1.60
N ARG A 119 -3.83 1.88 2.30
CA ARG A 119 -2.90 0.79 1.99
C ARG A 119 -3.63 -0.41 1.37
N LYS A 120 -2.86 -1.24 0.66
CA LYS A 120 -3.33 -2.55 0.18
C LYS A 120 -4.04 -3.31 1.31
N LYS A 121 -5.04 -4.12 0.96
CA LYS A 121 -5.93 -4.83 1.89
C LYS A 121 -6.90 -3.94 2.65
N ASN A 122 -7.14 -2.72 2.13
CA ASN A 122 -8.08 -1.77 2.74
C ASN A 122 -7.71 -1.45 4.20
N VAL A 123 -6.45 -1.19 4.45
CA VAL A 123 -5.92 -0.69 5.72
C VAL A 123 -5.62 0.79 5.55
N ILE A 124 -5.80 1.57 6.60
CA ILE A 124 -5.48 2.99 6.62
C ILE A 124 -4.34 3.21 7.61
N ASP A 125 -3.27 3.83 7.13
CA ASP A 125 -2.16 4.26 7.97
C ASP A 125 -2.25 5.77 8.22
N VAL A 126 -2.16 6.18 9.47
CA VAL A 126 -2.07 7.58 9.89
C VAL A 126 -0.65 7.90 10.28
N TYR A 127 -0.08 8.93 9.70
CA TYR A 127 1.31 9.30 9.93
C TYR A 127 1.44 10.70 10.51
N TYR A 128 2.45 10.85 11.37
CA TYR A 128 2.98 12.12 11.85
C TYR A 128 4.48 12.16 11.58
N TYR A 129 4.94 13.03 10.67
CA TYR A 129 6.35 13.21 10.30
C TYR A 129 7.17 11.91 10.14
N GLY A 130 6.61 10.94 9.41
CA GLY A 130 7.25 9.67 9.11
C GLY A 130 7.06 8.57 10.15
N GLY A 131 6.45 8.87 11.30
CA GLY A 131 6.01 7.87 12.28
C GLY A 131 4.58 7.41 11.99
N ARG A 132 4.35 6.12 11.80
CA ARG A 132 3.00 5.57 11.67
C ARG A 132 2.29 5.59 13.01
N MET A 133 1.55 6.66 13.27
CA MET A 133 0.83 6.91 14.52
C MET A 133 -0.23 5.84 14.80
N ALA A 134 -0.96 5.44 13.77
CA ALA A 134 -1.97 4.38 13.87
C ALA A 134 -2.11 3.61 12.57
N GLU A 135 -2.47 2.34 12.67
CA GLU A 135 -2.99 1.49 11.61
C GLU A 135 -4.46 1.23 11.89
N ILE A 136 -5.34 1.62 10.97
CA ILE A 136 -6.78 1.50 11.09
C ILE A 136 -7.27 0.40 10.15
N SER A 137 -8.06 -0.52 10.65
CA SER A 137 -8.58 -1.65 9.88
C SER A 137 -9.98 -2.04 10.31
N TYR A 138 -10.64 -2.86 9.50
CA TYR A 138 -11.93 -3.45 9.83
C TYR A 138 -11.72 -4.77 10.57
N ASP A 139 -12.36 -4.93 11.70
CA ASP A 139 -12.42 -6.18 12.43
C ASP A 139 -13.74 -6.91 12.15
N ARG A 140 -13.65 -8.08 11.54
CA ARG A 140 -14.80 -8.91 11.18
C ARG A 140 -15.53 -9.51 12.37
N PHE A 141 -14.86 -9.63 13.51
CA PHE A 141 -15.43 -10.25 14.70
C PHE A 141 -16.31 -9.28 15.46
N SER A 142 -15.87 -8.04 15.58
CA SER A 142 -16.65 -6.97 16.23
C SER A 142 -17.54 -6.20 15.25
N ASP A 143 -17.44 -6.48 13.94
CA ASP A 143 -18.08 -5.72 12.85
C ASP A 143 -17.81 -4.21 12.98
N GLY A 144 -16.57 -3.86 13.29
CA GLY A 144 -16.21 -2.51 13.68
C GLY A 144 -14.86 -2.04 13.17
N VAL A 145 -14.58 -0.77 13.43
CA VAL A 145 -13.28 -0.16 13.15
C VAL A 145 -12.36 -0.37 14.34
N VAL A 146 -11.14 -0.83 14.07
CA VAL A 146 -10.08 -0.95 15.08
C VAL A 146 -8.88 -0.11 14.68
N ALA A 147 -8.21 0.47 15.67
CA ALA A 147 -6.99 1.23 15.48
C ALA A 147 -5.88 0.69 16.36
N LYS A 148 -4.70 0.45 15.79
CA LYS A 148 -3.55 -0.12 16.50
C LYS A 148 -2.31 0.73 16.25
N ALA A 149 -1.48 0.88 17.29
CA ALA A 149 -0.22 1.60 17.22
C ALA A 149 0.97 0.72 17.64
N HIS A 150 2.14 1.10 17.17
CA HIS A 150 3.40 0.51 17.63
C HIS A 150 3.62 0.91 19.10
N PRO A 151 3.97 -0.04 20.01
CA PRO A 151 4.07 0.22 21.44
C PRO A 151 4.99 1.40 21.78
N LYS A 152 6.10 1.60 21.06
CA LYS A 152 7.01 2.74 21.32
C LYS A 152 6.34 4.11 21.20
N TYR A 153 5.28 4.26 20.37
CA TYR A 153 4.55 5.52 20.22
C TYR A 153 3.54 5.73 21.36
N LEU A 154 3.20 4.65 22.06
CA LEU A 154 2.38 4.65 23.27
C LEU A 154 3.24 4.78 24.56
N GLY A 155 4.54 5.08 24.43
CA GLY A 155 5.46 5.20 25.56
C GLY A 155 6.06 3.90 26.05
N TYR A 156 5.72 2.75 25.45
CA TYR A 156 6.28 1.43 25.83
C TYR A 156 7.57 1.17 25.04
N THR A 157 8.69 1.67 25.54
CA THR A 157 9.99 1.65 24.83
C THR A 157 10.91 0.52 25.24
N ASP A 158 10.62 -0.19 26.36
CA ASP A 158 11.40 -1.35 26.78
C ASP A 158 11.08 -2.55 25.85
N VAL A 159 12.02 -2.85 24.96
CA VAL A 159 11.87 -3.96 24.00
C VAL A 159 11.90 -5.35 24.67
N LYS A 160 12.29 -5.45 25.94
CA LYS A 160 12.28 -6.70 26.71
C LYS A 160 10.96 -6.97 27.42
N ASP A 161 10.04 -6.00 27.44
CA ASP A 161 8.71 -6.20 27.98
C ASP A 161 7.88 -7.10 27.07
N GLU A 162 7.61 -8.32 27.49
CA GLU A 162 6.91 -9.35 26.73
C GLU A 162 5.42 -9.03 26.48
N ASN A 163 4.85 -8.08 27.20
CA ASN A 163 3.50 -7.58 26.93
C ASN A 163 3.44 -6.78 25.62
N TYR A 164 4.54 -6.13 25.25
CA TYR A 164 4.62 -5.22 24.10
C TYR A 164 5.53 -5.70 22.99
N TYR A 165 6.43 -6.67 23.27
CA TYR A 165 7.37 -7.18 22.27
C TYR A 165 7.52 -8.69 22.38
N ARG A 166 7.40 -9.38 21.25
CA ARG A 166 7.66 -10.81 21.15
C ARG A 166 9.13 -11.06 20.93
N ARG A 167 9.76 -11.77 21.85
CA ARG A 167 11.13 -12.23 21.71
C ARG A 167 11.21 -13.44 20.77
N SER A 168 12.19 -13.46 19.89
CA SER A 168 12.55 -14.58 19.04
C SER A 168 14.08 -14.66 18.89
N VAL A 169 14.58 -15.82 18.50
CA VAL A 169 16.01 -16.00 18.21
C VAL A 169 16.15 -16.15 16.70
N GLY A 170 16.82 -15.19 16.08
CA GLY A 170 17.09 -15.19 14.64
C GLY A 170 18.27 -16.09 14.24
N LYS A 171 18.54 -16.13 12.94
CA LYS A 171 19.73 -16.83 12.42
C LYS A 171 21.01 -16.28 13.06
N GLY A 172 21.85 -17.18 13.57
CA GLY A 172 23.10 -16.82 14.27
C GLY A 172 22.93 -16.51 15.76
N GLY A 173 21.81 -16.90 16.40
CA GLY A 173 21.61 -16.77 17.85
C GLY A 173 21.34 -15.36 18.36
N LYS A 174 21.15 -14.38 17.45
CA LYS A 174 20.81 -13.00 17.84
C LYS A 174 19.35 -12.89 18.27
N GLU A 175 19.11 -12.30 19.41
CA GLU A 175 17.76 -11.98 19.87
C GLU A 175 17.13 -10.93 18.97
N GLN A 176 15.86 -11.14 18.65
CA GLN A 176 15.03 -10.22 17.89
C GLN A 176 13.75 -9.95 18.69
N PHE A 177 13.36 -8.68 18.73
CA PHE A 177 12.16 -8.23 19.42
C PHE A 177 11.19 -7.66 18.38
N THR A 178 10.05 -8.30 18.24
CA THR A 178 8.99 -7.88 17.29
C THR A 178 7.89 -7.19 18.07
N PRO A 179 7.48 -5.97 17.68
CA PRO A 179 6.42 -5.25 18.39
C PRO A 179 5.09 -5.99 18.30
N ILE A 180 4.35 -6.00 19.40
CA ILE A 180 2.95 -6.39 19.46
C ILE A 180 2.13 -5.12 19.40
N TYR A 181 1.49 -4.85 18.26
CA TYR A 181 0.68 -3.65 18.05
C TYR A 181 -0.48 -3.61 19.04
N GLN A 182 -0.62 -2.49 19.73
CA GLN A 182 -1.59 -2.26 20.80
C GLN A 182 -2.79 -1.48 20.28
N ASP A 183 -3.98 -1.75 20.83
CA ASP A 183 -5.15 -0.90 20.62
C ASP A 183 -4.81 0.54 21.03
N CYS A 184 -5.16 1.49 20.19
CA CYS A 184 -4.87 2.91 20.42
C CYS A 184 -6.10 3.82 20.28
N GLN A 185 -7.32 3.27 20.21
CA GLN A 185 -8.52 4.08 20.00
C GLN A 185 -8.70 5.16 21.07
N ASN A 186 -8.49 4.81 22.34
CA ASN A 186 -8.54 5.79 23.43
C ASN A 186 -7.47 6.89 23.31
N TRP A 187 -6.31 6.55 22.73
CA TRP A 187 -5.25 7.53 22.44
C TRP A 187 -5.68 8.48 21.32
N LEU A 188 -6.30 7.96 20.26
CA LEU A 188 -6.81 8.77 19.16
C LEU A 188 -7.94 9.69 19.61
N GLU A 189 -8.73 9.26 20.60
CA GLU A 189 -9.87 10.03 21.12
C GLU A 189 -9.44 11.18 22.05
N SER A 190 -8.44 10.96 22.91
CA SER A 190 -8.14 11.89 24.00
C SER A 190 -6.66 12.24 24.19
N ARG A 191 -5.72 11.59 23.48
CA ARG A 191 -4.27 11.72 23.69
C ARG A 191 -3.47 11.83 22.39
N VAL A 192 -4.06 12.39 21.34
CA VAL A 192 -3.38 12.54 20.02
C VAL A 192 -2.10 13.36 20.13
N GLU A 193 -2.10 14.43 20.90
CA GLU A 193 -0.91 15.29 21.07
C GLU A 193 0.23 14.56 21.76
N GLU A 194 -0.08 13.67 22.70
CA GLU A 194 0.95 12.83 23.35
C GLU A 194 1.55 11.80 22.36
N LEU A 195 0.72 11.20 21.49
CA LEU A 195 1.21 10.36 20.40
C LEU A 195 2.15 11.12 19.48
N LYS A 196 1.77 12.34 19.07
CA LYS A 196 2.62 13.21 18.25
C LYS A 196 3.92 13.53 18.95
N GLU A 197 3.88 13.85 20.25
CA GLU A 197 5.08 14.16 21.02
C GLU A 197 6.03 12.95 21.12
N ASN A 198 5.49 11.76 21.40
CA ASN A 198 6.28 10.53 21.44
C ASN A 198 6.95 10.24 20.09
N ILE A 199 6.23 10.43 18.99
CA ILE A 199 6.79 10.28 17.64
C ILE A 199 7.87 11.34 17.38
N ARG A 200 7.60 12.61 17.72
CA ARG A 200 8.55 13.71 17.57
C ARG A 200 9.84 13.41 18.32
N ASN A 201 9.75 12.96 19.56
CA ASN A 201 10.90 12.62 20.39
C ASN A 201 11.75 11.49 19.80
N ILE A 202 11.12 10.50 19.14
CA ILE A 202 11.83 9.40 18.49
C ILE A 202 12.55 9.84 17.22
N TYR A 203 11.93 10.71 16.41
CA TYR A 203 12.46 11.11 15.11
C TYR A 203 13.26 12.42 15.15
N SER A 204 13.15 13.25 16.21
CA SER A 204 13.93 14.47 16.38
C SER A 204 15.35 14.24 16.91
N GLN A 205 15.65 13.07 17.38
CA GLN A 205 16.98 12.70 17.88
C GLN A 205 17.93 12.42 16.69
N SER A 206 18.22 13.42 15.88
CA SER A 206 19.44 13.39 15.08
C SER A 206 20.60 13.80 16.00
N GLU A 207 21.79 13.24 15.77
CA GLU A 207 23.01 13.49 16.55
C GLU A 207 23.38 14.98 16.76
N ASN A 208 22.69 15.90 16.07
CA ASN A 208 22.91 17.35 16.12
C ASN A 208 21.65 18.16 16.43
N GLY A 209 20.58 17.56 16.95
CA GLY A 209 19.35 18.28 17.30
C GLY A 209 18.54 18.78 16.10
N GLU A 210 18.80 18.28 14.92
CA GLU A 210 18.17 18.69 13.67
C GLU A 210 17.32 17.58 13.10
N ASN A 211 16.08 17.91 12.86
CA ASN A 211 15.10 17.00 12.24
C ASN A 211 15.35 16.89 10.73
N THR A 212 16.43 16.22 10.33
CA THR A 212 16.86 16.07 8.94
C THR A 212 16.82 14.63 8.45
N THR A 213 16.09 13.75 9.13
CA THR A 213 15.89 12.38 8.64
C THR A 213 15.07 12.41 7.36
N GLU A 214 15.35 11.49 6.42
CA GLU A 214 14.60 11.36 5.16
C GLU A 214 13.09 11.21 5.41
N LYS A 215 12.70 10.45 6.43
CA LYS A 215 11.29 10.28 6.82
C LYS A 215 10.64 11.57 7.34
N PHE A 216 11.35 12.37 8.08
CA PHE A 216 10.83 13.65 8.54
C PHE A 216 10.62 14.60 7.37
N ILE A 217 11.59 14.68 6.46
CA ILE A 217 11.50 15.49 5.24
C ILE A 217 10.32 15.03 4.38
N GLN A 218 10.19 13.72 4.17
CA GLN A 218 9.06 13.13 3.44
C GLN A 218 7.72 13.54 4.05
N GLY A 219 7.56 13.36 5.37
CA GLY A 219 6.34 13.74 6.08
C GLY A 219 6.02 15.22 5.95
N LYS A 220 7.04 16.10 6.08
CA LYS A 220 6.90 17.56 5.90
C LYS A 220 6.44 17.89 4.48
N LEU A 221 7.09 17.32 3.46
CA LEU A 221 6.70 17.52 2.06
C LEU A 221 5.24 17.15 1.78
N ILE A 222 4.80 16.01 2.30
CA ILE A 222 3.44 15.52 2.08
C ILE A 222 2.43 16.41 2.83
N THR A 223 2.71 16.82 4.06
CA THR A 223 1.79 17.65 4.85
C THR A 223 1.70 19.08 4.31
N GLU A 224 2.79 19.64 3.81
CA GLU A 224 2.81 20.99 3.18
C GLU A 224 2.29 20.95 1.74
N GLY A 225 2.45 19.83 1.03
CA GLY A 225 2.03 19.61 -0.36
C GLY A 225 0.81 18.73 -0.54
N ARG A 226 -0.19 18.82 0.35
CA ARG A 226 -1.42 17.99 0.30
C ARG A 226 -2.22 18.12 -0.99
N ASP A 227 -2.05 19.24 -1.69
CA ASP A 227 -2.63 19.52 -2.99
C ASP A 227 -1.80 18.94 -4.16
N LYS A 228 -0.69 18.27 -3.87
CA LYS A 228 0.21 17.67 -4.86
C LYS A 228 0.39 16.16 -4.65
N TYR A 229 0.55 15.72 -3.39
CA TYR A 229 0.85 14.33 -3.08
C TYR A 229 -0.41 13.50 -2.86
N LEU A 230 -0.49 12.39 -3.59
CA LEU A 230 -1.62 11.45 -3.51
C LEU A 230 -1.30 10.26 -2.60
N ASP A 231 -0.04 9.79 -2.58
CA ASP A 231 0.37 8.59 -1.85
C ASP A 231 1.84 8.69 -1.43
N SER A 232 2.23 7.88 -0.45
CA SER A 232 3.60 7.75 0.02
C SER A 232 3.97 6.28 0.23
N GLU A 233 5.28 5.99 0.30
CA GLU A 233 5.76 4.62 0.60
C GLU A 233 5.17 3.55 -0.34
N PHE A 234 5.03 3.86 -1.65
CA PHE A 234 4.59 2.85 -2.61
C PHE A 234 5.51 1.64 -2.55
N ALA A 235 4.94 0.45 -2.38
CA ALA A 235 5.71 -0.79 -2.35
C ALA A 235 5.09 -1.88 -3.23
N HIS A 236 5.91 -2.50 -4.07
CA HIS A 236 5.55 -3.66 -4.87
C HIS A 236 6.60 -4.76 -4.74
N ARG A 237 6.14 -5.97 -4.44
CA ARG A 237 6.99 -7.16 -4.33
C ARG A 237 6.70 -8.09 -5.50
N PHE A 238 7.73 -8.50 -6.23
CA PHE A 238 7.60 -9.48 -7.29
C PHE A 238 7.38 -10.89 -6.72
N HIS A 239 6.42 -11.63 -7.27
CA HIS A 239 6.11 -12.99 -6.82
C HIS A 239 7.22 -14.00 -7.10
N ASP A 240 7.85 -13.88 -8.26
CA ASP A 240 8.79 -14.89 -8.78
C ASP A 240 10.24 -14.66 -8.33
N GLN A 241 10.54 -13.48 -7.80
CA GLN A 241 11.88 -13.13 -7.31
C GLN A 241 11.78 -12.65 -5.87
N ALA A 242 11.86 -13.61 -4.94
CA ALA A 242 11.57 -13.40 -3.51
C ALA A 242 12.40 -12.31 -2.79
N LYS A 243 13.27 -11.59 -3.48
CA LYS A 243 14.18 -10.60 -2.89
C LYS A 243 14.02 -9.18 -3.44
N GLU A 244 13.36 -8.97 -4.58
CA GLU A 244 13.23 -7.64 -5.15
C GLU A 244 11.90 -6.98 -4.77
N THR A 245 12.00 -5.82 -4.17
CA THR A 245 10.86 -4.96 -3.84
C THR A 245 11.12 -3.58 -4.41
N ILE A 246 10.24 -3.11 -5.26
CA ILE A 246 10.19 -1.70 -5.63
C ILE A 246 9.63 -0.93 -4.43
N ARG A 247 10.30 0.12 -4.03
CA ARG A 247 9.83 1.08 -3.03
C ARG A 247 10.13 2.47 -3.55
N ILE A 248 9.11 3.31 -3.64
CA ILE A 248 9.22 4.69 -4.08
C ILE A 248 8.56 5.56 -3.03
N ASP A 249 9.23 6.62 -2.64
CA ASP A 249 8.89 7.37 -1.43
C ASP A 249 7.57 8.15 -1.55
N MET A 250 7.30 8.77 -2.70
CA MET A 250 6.16 9.65 -2.88
C MET A 250 5.51 9.46 -4.24
N VAL A 251 4.20 9.70 -4.30
CA VAL A 251 3.42 9.74 -5.54
C VAL A 251 2.63 11.03 -5.57
N LYS A 252 2.81 11.82 -6.62
CA LYS A 252 2.12 13.10 -6.82
C LYS A 252 1.33 13.11 -8.13
N ILE A 253 0.46 14.09 -8.27
CA ILE A 253 -0.25 14.36 -9.52
C ILE A 253 0.11 15.76 -10.02
N GLU A 254 0.57 15.84 -11.25
CA GLU A 254 0.82 17.10 -11.96
C GLU A 254 0.30 16.98 -13.39
N ASN A 255 -0.51 17.94 -13.86
CA ASN A 255 -1.07 17.95 -15.21
C ASN A 255 -1.74 16.64 -15.64
N ASN A 256 -2.53 16.03 -14.75
CA ASN A 256 -3.18 14.72 -14.93
C ASN A 256 -2.23 13.54 -15.08
N HIS A 257 -0.93 13.71 -14.76
CA HIS A 257 0.03 12.62 -14.68
C HIS A 257 0.31 12.22 -13.24
N ILE A 258 0.26 10.92 -12.99
CA ILE A 258 0.71 10.30 -11.74
C ILE A 258 2.21 10.13 -11.85
N ILE A 259 2.95 10.81 -11.00
CA ILE A 259 4.41 10.90 -11.01
C ILE A 259 4.94 10.23 -9.74
N PHE A 260 5.88 9.33 -9.92
CA PHE A 260 6.59 8.65 -8.83
C PHE A 260 7.88 9.40 -8.52
N GLU A 261 8.07 9.78 -7.27
CA GLU A 261 9.18 10.61 -6.83
C GLU A 261 9.98 9.92 -5.71
N GLU A 262 11.25 9.71 -5.95
CA GLU A 262 12.20 9.21 -4.96
C GLU A 262 12.84 10.36 -4.21
N LEU A 263 12.95 10.25 -2.89
CA LEU A 263 13.57 11.26 -2.02
C LEU A 263 14.97 10.81 -1.59
N LYS A 264 15.95 11.70 -1.69
CA LYS A 264 17.27 11.50 -1.12
C LYS A 264 17.75 12.76 -0.41
N ARG A 265 18.45 12.60 0.70
CA ARG A 265 19.18 13.72 1.28
C ARG A 265 20.46 13.96 0.50
N ILE A 266 20.89 15.21 0.42
CA ILE A 266 22.11 15.59 -0.30
C ILE A 266 23.37 14.84 0.17
N GLY A 267 23.40 14.41 1.43
CA GLY A 267 24.48 13.61 2.01
C GLY A 267 24.41 12.12 1.75
N ASP A 268 23.38 11.62 1.07
CA ASP A 268 23.21 10.18 0.83
C ASP A 268 24.37 9.62 -0.03
N SER A 269 24.97 8.52 0.42
CA SER A 269 26.11 7.89 -0.26
C SER A 269 25.75 7.29 -1.62
N ARG A 270 24.47 6.98 -1.86
CA ARG A 270 23.99 6.44 -3.14
C ARG A 270 24.02 7.45 -4.29
N LEU A 271 24.06 8.76 -3.97
CA LEU A 271 24.11 9.83 -4.97
C LEU A 271 25.48 9.98 -5.65
N LEU A 272 26.56 9.64 -4.95
CA LEU A 272 27.92 9.71 -5.45
C LEU A 272 28.71 8.48 -5.08
N THR A 273 29.58 8.06 -6.01
CA THR A 273 30.61 7.04 -5.75
C THR A 273 31.92 7.48 -6.43
N TYR A 274 33.04 7.11 -5.83
CA TYR A 274 34.36 7.33 -6.44
C TYR A 274 34.77 6.18 -7.39
N ASN A 275 34.10 5.04 -7.28
CA ASN A 275 34.39 3.86 -8.09
C ASN A 275 33.12 3.30 -8.71
N GLY A 276 33.04 3.34 -10.05
CA GLY A 276 31.91 2.79 -10.79
C GLY A 276 30.70 3.72 -10.89
N GLU A 277 29.53 3.15 -11.08
CA GLU A 277 28.28 3.86 -11.26
C GLU A 277 27.58 4.09 -9.90
N PRO A 278 27.11 5.31 -9.59
CA PRO A 278 26.29 5.58 -8.40
C PRO A 278 25.04 4.70 -8.34
N GLU A 279 24.74 4.20 -7.16
CA GLU A 279 23.61 3.30 -6.94
C GLU A 279 22.26 3.92 -7.34
N ILE A 280 22.11 5.22 -7.17
CA ILE A 280 20.89 5.96 -7.54
C ILE A 280 20.56 5.79 -9.03
N LEU A 281 21.55 5.77 -9.94
CA LEU A 281 21.29 5.62 -11.37
C LEU A 281 20.69 4.25 -11.69
N ARG A 282 21.17 3.19 -11.03
CA ARG A 282 20.61 1.84 -11.14
C ARG A 282 19.21 1.77 -10.57
N GLN A 283 18.97 2.42 -9.40
CA GLN A 283 17.68 2.48 -8.75
C GLN A 283 16.63 3.17 -9.65
N ILE A 284 16.96 4.33 -10.21
CA ILE A 284 16.05 5.07 -11.11
C ILE A 284 15.76 4.29 -12.41
N ARG A 285 16.77 3.62 -13.00
CA ARG A 285 16.51 2.75 -14.17
C ARG A 285 15.54 1.62 -13.84
N HIS A 286 15.74 0.96 -12.70
CA HIS A 286 14.84 -0.12 -12.26
C HIS A 286 13.42 0.39 -12.04
N TYR A 287 13.26 1.58 -11.47
CA TYR A 287 11.94 2.21 -11.33
C TYR A 287 11.32 2.53 -12.68
N ARG A 288 12.07 3.10 -13.62
CA ARG A 288 11.61 3.38 -14.99
C ARG A 288 11.10 2.12 -15.69
N GLU A 289 11.86 1.05 -15.66
CA GLU A 289 11.47 -0.25 -16.26
C GLU A 289 10.17 -0.77 -15.63
N PHE A 290 10.06 -0.71 -14.30
CA PHE A 290 8.86 -1.11 -13.59
C PHE A 290 7.64 -0.25 -13.97
N LEU A 291 7.79 1.07 -14.00
CA LEU A 291 6.72 1.99 -14.32
C LEU A 291 6.25 1.82 -15.77
N GLN A 292 7.17 1.70 -16.72
CA GLN A 292 6.84 1.44 -18.13
C GLN A 292 6.06 0.13 -18.30
N GLY A 293 6.47 -0.93 -17.63
CA GLY A 293 5.83 -2.25 -17.71
C GLY A 293 4.46 -2.31 -17.02
N ASN A 294 4.14 -1.36 -16.13
CA ASN A 294 2.94 -1.41 -15.29
C ASN A 294 2.05 -0.15 -15.36
N LYS A 295 2.31 0.78 -16.28
CA LYS A 295 1.67 2.11 -16.32
C LYS A 295 0.13 2.06 -16.25
N ASP A 296 -0.52 1.21 -17.05
CA ASP A 296 -1.98 1.15 -17.11
C ASP A 296 -2.59 0.59 -15.82
N ARG A 297 -1.89 -0.36 -15.20
CA ARG A 297 -2.30 -0.97 -13.92
C ARG A 297 -2.12 -0.01 -12.75
N LEU A 298 -1.01 0.70 -12.73
CA LEU A 298 -0.76 1.75 -11.75
C LEU A 298 -1.79 2.87 -11.89
N ALA A 299 -2.10 3.30 -13.13
CA ALA A 299 -3.14 4.29 -13.36
C ALA A 299 -4.50 3.80 -12.82
N ALA A 300 -4.90 2.56 -13.11
CA ALA A 300 -6.13 1.99 -12.59
C ALA A 300 -6.16 1.94 -11.05
N TYR A 301 -5.06 1.52 -10.42
CA TYR A 301 -4.91 1.49 -8.95
C TYR A 301 -5.09 2.89 -8.35
N TYR A 302 -4.38 3.90 -8.88
CA TYR A 302 -4.42 5.25 -8.33
C TYR A 302 -5.75 5.98 -8.60
N LYS A 303 -6.47 5.66 -9.67
CA LYS A 303 -7.84 6.13 -9.87
C LYS A 303 -8.77 5.65 -8.76
N VAL A 304 -8.66 4.39 -8.36
CA VAL A 304 -9.44 3.84 -7.24
C VAL A 304 -9.01 4.48 -5.92
N LEU A 305 -7.71 4.58 -5.65
CA LEU A 305 -7.16 5.23 -4.46
C LEU A 305 -7.65 6.67 -4.32
N TYR A 306 -7.59 7.44 -5.40
CA TYR A 306 -8.05 8.82 -5.46
C TYR A 306 -9.52 8.94 -5.05
N ARG A 307 -10.39 8.10 -5.63
CA ARG A 307 -11.82 8.09 -5.32
C ARG A 307 -12.08 7.76 -3.85
N ILE A 308 -11.42 6.73 -3.31
CA ILE A 308 -11.54 6.37 -1.90
C ILE A 308 -11.12 7.53 -1.01
N LYS A 309 -9.96 8.14 -1.23
CA LYS A 309 -9.49 9.30 -0.45
C LYS A 309 -10.51 10.45 -0.52
N LYS A 310 -11.00 10.78 -1.71
CA LYS A 310 -11.99 11.84 -1.91
C LYS A 310 -13.30 11.56 -1.17
N GLU A 311 -13.80 10.33 -1.25
CA GLU A 311 -15.02 9.90 -0.56
C GLU A 311 -14.89 9.92 0.97
N LEU A 312 -13.70 9.68 1.50
CA LEU A 312 -13.39 9.77 2.92
C LEU A 312 -13.12 11.21 3.39
N GLY A 313 -13.19 12.19 2.51
CA GLY A 313 -12.89 13.59 2.82
C GLY A 313 -11.41 13.86 3.08
N LEU A 314 -10.52 12.96 2.62
CA LEU A 314 -9.07 13.14 2.73
C LEU A 314 -8.56 14.11 1.65
N PRO A 315 -7.48 14.85 1.93
CA PRO A 315 -6.85 15.68 0.92
C PRO A 315 -6.40 14.86 -0.30
N VAL A 316 -6.67 15.39 -1.48
CA VAL A 316 -6.22 14.85 -2.75
C VAL A 316 -5.82 15.98 -3.70
N PRO A 317 -4.85 15.77 -4.59
CA PRO A 317 -4.52 16.74 -5.63
C PRO A 317 -5.75 17.08 -6.49
N PRO A 318 -5.91 18.36 -6.93
CA PRO A 318 -7.01 18.71 -7.81
C PRO A 318 -6.86 18.02 -9.17
N VAL A 319 -7.91 17.37 -9.62
CA VAL A 319 -8.00 16.69 -10.92
C VAL A 319 -9.37 16.94 -11.50
N ASP A 320 -9.43 17.39 -12.76
CA ASP A 320 -10.68 17.68 -13.46
C ASP A 320 -11.45 16.39 -13.75
N ASP A 321 -10.74 15.39 -14.26
CA ASP A 321 -11.29 14.07 -14.57
C ASP A 321 -10.33 12.96 -14.10
N VAL A 322 -10.76 12.20 -13.08
CA VAL A 322 -9.97 11.09 -12.52
C VAL A 322 -9.76 9.97 -13.54
N ASP A 323 -10.68 9.81 -14.50
CA ASP A 323 -10.56 8.77 -15.51
C ASP A 323 -9.51 9.12 -16.59
N SER A 324 -9.13 10.39 -16.71
CA SER A 324 -8.06 10.85 -17.59
C SER A 324 -6.65 10.66 -17.01
N LEU A 325 -6.50 10.32 -15.72
CA LEU A 325 -5.20 10.12 -15.11
C LEU A 325 -4.39 9.03 -15.80
N THR A 326 -3.13 9.36 -16.10
CA THR A 326 -2.14 8.44 -16.67
C THR A 326 -0.88 8.43 -15.81
N VAL A 327 -0.05 7.39 -15.93
CA VAL A 327 1.24 7.31 -15.23
C VAL A 327 2.34 7.86 -16.12
N ASP A 328 3.14 8.78 -15.60
CA ASP A 328 4.41 9.14 -16.20
C ASP A 328 5.41 8.00 -15.93
N PRO A 329 5.96 7.36 -16.96
CA PRO A 329 6.93 6.28 -16.78
C PRO A 329 8.31 6.77 -16.28
N GLU A 330 8.56 8.08 -16.32
CA GLU A 330 9.83 8.67 -15.87
C GLU A 330 9.75 9.04 -14.39
N PRO A 331 10.43 8.29 -13.49
CA PRO A 331 10.48 8.65 -12.08
C PRO A 331 11.27 9.93 -11.88
N GLN A 332 10.87 10.72 -10.90
CA GLN A 332 11.59 11.93 -10.51
C GLN A 332 12.46 11.66 -9.28
N LEU A 333 13.56 12.38 -9.17
CA LEU A 333 14.43 12.36 -8.01
C LEU A 333 14.40 13.73 -7.32
N LEU A 334 13.93 13.76 -6.08
CA LEU A 334 14.03 14.93 -5.21
C LEU A 334 15.23 14.77 -4.28
N ILE A 335 16.14 15.74 -4.34
CA ILE A 335 17.28 15.80 -3.43
C ILE A 335 17.05 16.92 -2.43
N ALA A 336 16.88 16.55 -1.17
CA ALA A 336 16.76 17.49 -0.08
C ALA A 336 18.15 17.98 0.32
N ASN A 337 18.43 19.25 0.03
CA ASN A 337 19.65 19.91 0.50
C ASN A 337 19.45 20.34 1.96
N THR A 338 20.10 19.60 2.85
CA THR A 338 20.06 19.81 4.31
C THR A 338 21.33 20.50 4.82
N TYR A 339 22.12 21.09 3.94
CA TYR A 339 23.33 21.80 4.35
C TYR A 339 23.01 23.20 4.90
N LYS A 340 23.36 23.45 6.17
CA LYS A 340 23.18 24.75 6.83
C LYS A 340 24.16 25.84 6.37
N LYS A 341 25.31 25.44 5.83
CA LYS A 341 26.36 26.34 5.39
C LYS A 341 26.92 25.89 4.05
N ASP A 342 27.15 26.85 3.19
CA ASP A 342 27.83 26.65 1.92
C ASP A 342 29.34 26.65 2.12
N THR A 343 29.95 25.47 2.13
CA THR A 343 31.39 25.30 2.05
C THR A 343 31.78 24.88 0.64
N GLU A 344 33.03 25.11 0.24
CA GLU A 344 33.51 24.73 -1.10
C GLU A 344 33.34 23.20 -1.36
N ASP A 345 33.59 22.34 -0.35
CA ASP A 345 33.39 20.91 -0.47
C ASP A 345 31.90 20.52 -0.68
N ARG A 346 30.98 21.23 -0.04
CA ARG A 346 29.54 21.02 -0.19
C ARG A 346 29.05 21.46 -1.56
N LYS A 347 29.52 22.63 -2.04
CA LYS A 347 29.23 23.09 -3.40
C LYS A 347 29.76 22.10 -4.43
N LYS A 348 31.02 21.71 -4.31
CA LYS A 348 31.62 20.70 -5.20
C LYS A 348 30.81 19.40 -5.21
N ARG A 349 30.32 18.94 -4.05
CA ARG A 349 29.47 17.75 -3.98
C ARG A 349 28.17 17.93 -4.75
N ILE A 350 27.51 19.08 -4.64
CA ILE A 350 26.28 19.41 -5.38
C ILE A 350 26.60 19.40 -6.88
N ASP A 351 27.63 20.10 -7.33
CA ASP A 351 28.04 20.18 -8.73
C ASP A 351 28.34 18.79 -9.30
N ASP A 352 29.02 17.94 -8.54
CA ASP A 352 29.33 16.56 -8.96
C ASP A 352 28.06 15.70 -9.10
N ILE A 353 27.09 15.84 -8.19
CA ILE A 353 25.78 15.18 -8.25
C ILE A 353 25.01 15.65 -9.49
N GLU A 354 24.88 16.95 -9.69
CA GLU A 354 24.16 17.52 -10.83
C GLU A 354 24.78 17.08 -12.17
N ARG A 355 26.11 17.10 -12.28
CA ARG A 355 26.83 16.63 -13.47
C ARG A 355 26.51 15.17 -13.77
N ILE A 356 26.50 14.28 -12.77
CA ILE A 356 26.23 12.86 -12.93
C ILE A 356 24.79 12.65 -13.37
N LEU A 357 23.82 13.25 -12.68
CA LEU A 357 22.41 13.08 -12.95
C LEU A 357 22.02 13.64 -14.33
N SER A 358 22.56 14.82 -14.69
CA SER A 358 22.35 15.42 -16.01
C SER A 358 22.94 14.56 -17.13
N SER A 359 24.17 14.04 -16.94
CA SER A 359 24.79 13.15 -17.95
C SER A 359 24.04 11.83 -18.14
N ALA A 360 23.35 11.37 -17.11
CA ALA A 360 22.50 10.17 -17.16
C ALA A 360 21.04 10.45 -17.58
N ASN A 361 20.71 11.69 -17.93
CA ASN A 361 19.36 12.13 -18.29
C ASN A 361 18.30 11.74 -17.23
N ILE A 362 18.62 11.97 -15.95
CA ILE A 362 17.71 11.79 -14.84
C ILE A 362 16.91 13.07 -14.62
N ASN A 363 15.58 12.93 -14.46
CA ASN A 363 14.73 14.04 -14.05
C ASN A 363 14.89 14.27 -12.54
N TYR A 364 15.53 15.38 -12.14
CA TYR A 364 15.79 15.67 -10.73
C TYR A 364 15.56 17.14 -10.39
N ARG A 365 15.39 17.39 -9.09
CA ARG A 365 15.45 18.74 -8.51
C ARG A 365 16.18 18.69 -7.16
N ILE A 366 16.79 19.79 -6.78
CA ILE A 366 17.43 19.96 -5.48
C ILE A 366 16.73 21.10 -4.74
N ASP A 367 16.05 20.75 -3.65
CA ASP A 367 15.31 21.73 -2.82
C ASP A 367 16.02 21.94 -1.48
N ASN A 368 16.03 23.18 -0.99
CA ASN A 368 16.64 23.52 0.31
C ASN A 368 15.68 23.18 1.46
N PHE A 369 16.18 22.39 2.41
CA PHE A 369 15.50 21.99 3.64
C PHE A 369 16.35 22.37 4.86
N VAL A 370 16.45 23.67 5.11
CA VAL A 370 17.23 24.23 6.22
C VAL A 370 16.28 24.80 7.28
#